data_64b167ba933f28bc33318d3d2b1919fd
#
_entry.id   64b167ba933f28bc33318d3d2b1919fd
#
_cell.length_a   1.000
_cell.length_b   1.000
_cell.length_c   1.000
_cell.angle_alpha   90.00
_cell.angle_beta   90.00
_cell.angle_gamma   90.00
#
_symmetry.space_group_name_H-M   'P 1'
#
loop_
_entity.id
_entity.type
_entity.pdbx_description
1 polymer ?
#
loop_
_entity_poly.entity_id
_entity_poly.type
_entity_poly.pdbx_seq_one_letter_code
_entity_poly.pdbx_strand_id
1 'polypeptide(L)'
;MPRKKSSRIPKKYARRVTPDTARFVKRTMERKQKRRSDQRKRRLRKIQMHWENIQASAMRWMAVSIILLGMTVFGFLLFSPIIQVREIKVTRLSPRLDIEEVQSTLSSLFGRHLFFLSSFEVEQLLNESIADIERVKIGKEYASVLHVEIELQPLVARLRIVEPDDIDAPVGTGATVDYVTEEGIYVVTTAAKDTQTLPEIILVDWGVRPVPRTLLVSPTFIERINAAEIAFLRQFGQEVQRRTVYLRAQEFHLQISDRELWFDLKSPLEDQLERYRIFLREVGIEEAKDYVDLRVSNRVIYQ
;
A
#
# COMPACT_ATOMS: atom_id res chain seq x y z
N MET A 1 -71.77 17.81 40.16
CA MET A 1 -72.44 19.10 39.89
C MET A 1 -72.37 20.01 41.14
N PRO A 2 -71.63 21.12 41.12
CA PRO A 2 -71.61 22.04 42.28
C PRO A 2 -72.76 23.04 42.16
N ARG A 3 -73.59 23.10 43.17
CA ARG A 3 -74.68 24.02 43.36
C ARG A 3 -74.21 25.47 43.41
N LYS A 4 -74.69 26.33 42.46
CA LYS A 4 -74.55 27.81 42.55
C LYS A 4 -75.32 28.34 43.74
N LYS A 5 -74.66 28.78 44.77
CA LYS A 5 -75.30 29.60 45.84
C LYS A 5 -75.55 30.98 45.25
N SER A 6 -76.81 31.28 45.01
CA SER A 6 -77.25 32.63 44.68
C SER A 6 -77.27 33.48 45.96
N SER A 7 -76.39 34.43 46.05
CA SER A 7 -76.40 35.42 47.13
C SER A 7 -77.50 36.46 46.86
N ARG A 8 -78.69 36.22 47.38
CA ARG A 8 -79.73 37.25 47.44
C ARG A 8 -79.32 38.35 48.40
N ILE A 9 -78.93 39.48 47.87
CA ILE A 9 -78.71 40.70 48.67
C ILE A 9 -80.05 41.24 49.12
N PRO A 10 -80.27 41.45 50.45
CA PRO A 10 -81.56 41.98 50.91
C PRO A 10 -81.77 43.42 50.43
N LYS A 11 -82.87 43.68 49.75
CA LYS A 11 -83.21 44.97 49.13
C LYS A 11 -83.44 46.11 50.16
N LYS A 12 -83.29 45.92 51.48
CA LYS A 12 -83.64 46.84 52.51
C LYS A 12 -82.59 47.87 52.89
N TYR A 13 -81.43 47.95 52.34
CA TYR A 13 -80.45 48.96 52.66
C TYR A 13 -79.76 49.59 51.43
N ALA A 14 -80.59 50.10 50.54
CA ALA A 14 -80.08 50.98 49.50
C ALA A 14 -79.85 52.38 50.11
N ARG A 15 -78.74 52.55 50.90
CA ARG A 15 -78.30 53.90 51.27
C ARG A 15 -78.02 54.67 49.99
N ARG A 16 -78.66 55.89 49.84
CA ARG A 16 -78.32 56.81 48.76
C ARG A 16 -76.79 57.06 48.80
N VAL A 17 -76.09 56.57 47.75
CA VAL A 17 -74.67 56.72 47.60
C VAL A 17 -74.39 58.19 47.29
N THR A 18 -73.76 58.94 48.20
CA THR A 18 -73.31 60.28 47.90
C THR A 18 -72.24 60.28 46.79
N PRO A 19 -72.14 61.35 45.98
CA PRO A 19 -71.19 61.39 44.84
C PRO A 19 -69.71 61.08 45.29
N ASP A 20 -69.36 61.43 46.50
CA ASP A 20 -67.96 61.14 47.01
C ASP A 20 -67.74 59.66 47.36
N THR A 21 -68.77 58.99 47.94
CA THR A 21 -68.72 57.55 48.17
C THR A 21 -68.69 56.75 46.90
N ALA A 22 -69.43 57.18 45.84
CA ALA A 22 -69.36 56.60 44.58
C ALA A 22 -67.98 56.69 43.89
N ARG A 23 -67.37 57.87 44.01
CA ARG A 23 -66.00 58.13 43.57
C ARG A 23 -64.97 57.26 44.34
N PHE A 24 -65.12 57.10 45.61
CA PHE A 24 -64.21 56.26 46.43
C PHE A 24 -64.37 54.78 46.08
N VAL A 25 -65.61 54.30 45.93
CA VAL A 25 -65.81 52.89 45.55
C VAL A 25 -65.26 52.63 44.13
N LYS A 26 -65.47 53.58 43.21
CA LYS A 26 -64.91 53.46 41.86
C LYS A 26 -63.37 53.38 41.87
N ARG A 27 -62.69 54.26 42.61
CA ARG A 27 -61.22 54.28 42.79
C ARG A 27 -60.70 52.98 43.43
N THR A 28 -61.43 52.47 44.43
CA THR A 28 -61.07 51.24 45.15
C THR A 28 -61.25 50.00 44.22
N MET A 29 -62.27 49.98 43.42
CA MET A 29 -62.51 48.93 42.43
C MET A 29 -61.44 48.95 41.31
N GLU A 30 -61.17 50.14 40.81
CA GLU A 30 -60.09 50.31 39.82
C GLU A 30 -58.73 49.86 40.34
N ARG A 31 -58.43 50.24 41.61
CA ARG A 31 -57.16 49.77 42.29
C ARG A 31 -57.14 48.22 42.45
N LYS A 32 -58.27 47.62 42.83
CA LYS A 32 -58.39 46.18 42.98
C LYS A 32 -58.26 45.49 41.61
N GLN A 33 -58.86 46.08 40.61
CA GLN A 33 -58.82 45.55 39.24
C GLN A 33 -57.39 45.64 38.66
N LYS A 34 -56.72 46.77 38.88
CA LYS A 34 -55.31 46.97 38.53
C LYS A 34 -54.38 45.98 39.25
N ARG A 35 -54.56 45.80 40.57
CA ARG A 35 -53.80 44.81 41.33
C ARG A 35 -54.02 43.37 40.85
N ARG A 36 -55.25 43.02 40.46
CA ARG A 36 -55.56 41.69 39.91
C ARG A 36 -54.94 41.51 38.51
N SER A 37 -54.96 42.54 37.68
CA SER A 37 -54.32 42.48 36.36
C SER A 37 -52.78 42.37 36.50
N ASP A 38 -52.19 43.10 37.41
CA ASP A 38 -50.73 43.05 37.67
C ASP A 38 -50.30 41.70 38.25
N GLN A 39 -51.14 41.13 39.14
CA GLN A 39 -50.90 39.77 39.65
C GLN A 39 -50.99 38.69 38.54
N ARG A 40 -52.01 38.85 37.62
CA ARG A 40 -52.12 37.97 36.47
C ARG A 40 -50.91 38.08 35.53
N LYS A 41 -50.47 39.31 35.23
CA LYS A 41 -49.29 39.57 34.41
C LYS A 41 -48.04 38.95 35.00
N ARG A 42 -47.84 39.12 36.35
CA ARG A 42 -46.72 38.51 37.07
C ARG A 42 -46.75 36.98 37.04
N ARG A 43 -47.94 36.35 37.16
CA ARG A 43 -48.12 34.90 37.07
C ARG A 43 -47.83 34.42 35.65
N LEU A 44 -48.33 35.10 34.63
CA LEU A 44 -48.06 34.76 33.23
C LEU A 44 -46.58 34.88 32.89
N ARG A 45 -45.90 35.94 33.31
CA ARG A 45 -44.44 36.09 33.14
C ARG A 45 -43.67 34.96 33.83
N LYS A 46 -44.05 34.56 35.05
CA LYS A 46 -43.40 33.41 35.71
C LYS A 46 -43.62 32.10 34.97
N ILE A 47 -44.79 31.86 34.45
CA ILE A 47 -45.12 30.69 33.63
C ILE A 47 -44.28 30.73 32.34
N GLN A 48 -44.21 31.89 31.69
CA GLN A 48 -43.47 32.06 30.45
C GLN A 48 -41.97 31.83 30.67
N MET A 49 -41.36 32.41 31.72
CA MET A 49 -39.96 32.12 32.08
C MET A 49 -39.74 30.65 32.42
N HIS A 50 -40.70 29.99 33.07
CA HIS A 50 -40.58 28.56 33.35
C HIS A 50 -40.63 27.72 32.06
N TRP A 51 -41.47 28.08 31.11
CA TRP A 51 -41.57 27.45 29.80
C TRP A 51 -40.27 27.66 28.98
N GLU A 52 -39.73 28.87 28.96
CA GLU A 52 -38.47 29.19 28.30
C GLU A 52 -37.28 28.38 28.90
N ASN A 53 -37.24 28.26 30.23
CA ASN A 53 -36.24 27.45 30.88
C ASN A 53 -36.40 25.95 30.59
N ILE A 54 -37.64 25.45 30.56
CA ILE A 54 -37.91 24.05 30.20
C ILE A 54 -37.55 23.77 28.73
N GLN A 55 -37.89 24.68 27.80
CA GLN A 55 -37.52 24.55 26.40
C GLN A 55 -35.98 24.58 26.23
N ALA A 56 -35.31 25.52 26.87
CA ALA A 56 -33.82 25.59 26.83
C ALA A 56 -33.18 24.33 27.41
N SER A 57 -33.73 23.80 28.51
CA SER A 57 -33.26 22.55 29.11
C SER A 57 -33.54 21.37 28.21
N ALA A 58 -34.75 21.25 27.61
CA ALA A 58 -35.13 20.19 26.68
C ALA A 58 -34.24 20.20 25.46
N MET A 59 -33.92 21.36 24.86
CA MET A 59 -33.00 21.46 23.74
C MET A 59 -31.58 20.98 24.11
N ARG A 60 -31.08 21.32 25.31
CA ARG A 60 -29.77 20.82 25.75
C ARG A 60 -29.75 19.30 25.89
N TRP A 61 -30.80 18.75 26.55
CA TRP A 61 -30.92 17.29 26.71
C TRP A 61 -31.08 16.57 25.36
N MET A 62 -31.81 17.16 24.42
CA MET A 62 -31.94 16.63 23.06
C MET A 62 -30.60 16.63 22.34
N ALA A 63 -29.82 17.70 22.42
CA ALA A 63 -28.48 17.77 21.85
C ALA A 63 -27.54 16.69 22.46
N VAL A 64 -27.55 16.54 23.80
CA VAL A 64 -26.77 15.50 24.49
C VAL A 64 -27.19 14.10 24.03
N SER A 65 -28.51 13.86 23.92
CA SER A 65 -29.03 12.57 23.46
C SER A 65 -28.63 12.24 22.03
N ILE A 66 -28.61 13.23 21.13
CA ILE A 66 -28.17 13.05 19.74
C ILE A 66 -26.67 12.72 19.69
N ILE A 67 -25.85 13.42 20.49
CA ILE A 67 -24.42 13.15 20.58
C ILE A 67 -24.17 11.73 21.12
N LEU A 68 -24.89 11.36 22.20
CA LEU A 68 -24.75 10.03 22.81
C LEU A 68 -25.18 8.92 21.83
N LEU A 69 -26.30 9.12 21.13
CA LEU A 69 -26.77 8.21 20.09
C LEU A 69 -25.73 8.10 18.96
N GLY A 70 -25.19 9.21 18.50
CA GLY A 70 -24.13 9.24 17.49
C GLY A 70 -22.88 8.47 17.93
N MET A 71 -22.43 8.69 19.18
CA MET A 71 -21.30 7.94 19.73
C MET A 71 -21.60 6.44 19.86
N THR A 72 -22.81 6.07 20.25
CA THR A 72 -23.22 4.67 20.35
C THR A 72 -23.24 3.99 18.99
N VAL A 73 -23.84 4.63 17.97
CA VAL A 73 -23.87 4.12 16.60
C VAL A 73 -22.46 4.03 16.03
N PHE A 74 -21.63 5.05 16.24
CA PHE A 74 -20.24 5.05 15.82
C PHE A 74 -19.42 3.94 16.51
N GLY A 75 -19.57 3.76 17.81
CA GLY A 75 -18.95 2.66 18.55
C GLY A 75 -19.40 1.29 18.02
N PHE A 76 -20.71 1.13 17.78
CA PHE A 76 -21.22 -0.11 17.20
C PHE A 76 -20.65 -0.39 15.82
N LEU A 77 -20.51 0.62 14.95
CA LEU A 77 -19.88 0.47 13.63
C LEU A 77 -18.41 0.11 13.76
N LEU A 78 -17.65 0.75 14.66
CA LEU A 78 -16.23 0.47 14.86
C LEU A 78 -15.96 -0.95 15.38
N PHE A 79 -16.81 -1.48 16.26
CA PHE A 79 -16.64 -2.80 16.86
C PHE A 79 -17.50 -3.89 16.20
N SER A 80 -18.18 -3.56 15.11
CA SER A 80 -19.02 -4.51 14.38
C SER A 80 -18.19 -5.58 13.68
N PRO A 81 -18.51 -6.87 13.85
CA PRO A 81 -17.88 -7.96 13.09
C PRO A 81 -18.18 -7.88 11.58
N ILE A 82 -19.06 -6.98 11.14
CA ILE A 82 -19.39 -6.77 9.73
C ILE A 82 -18.19 -6.14 8.98
N ILE A 83 -17.36 -5.34 9.67
CA ILE A 83 -16.22 -4.64 9.06
C ILE A 83 -14.90 -5.42 9.28
N GLN A 84 -14.97 -6.67 9.60
CA GLN A 84 -13.80 -7.56 9.67
C GLN A 84 -13.50 -8.18 8.30
N VAL A 85 -12.23 -8.42 8.02
CA VAL A 85 -11.78 -9.13 6.82
C VAL A 85 -12.37 -10.55 6.83
N ARG A 86 -13.25 -10.83 5.87
CA ARG A 86 -13.87 -12.15 5.68
C ARG A 86 -13.45 -12.79 4.37
N GLU A 87 -13.08 -11.97 3.41
CA GLU A 87 -12.68 -12.41 2.08
C GLU A 87 -11.44 -11.65 1.65
N ILE A 88 -10.46 -12.36 1.11
CA ILE A 88 -9.26 -11.78 0.51
C ILE A 88 -9.24 -12.20 -0.95
N LYS A 89 -9.39 -11.23 -1.84
CA LYS A 89 -9.31 -11.44 -3.29
C LYS A 89 -7.91 -11.10 -3.77
N VAL A 90 -7.20 -12.12 -4.21
CA VAL A 90 -5.85 -11.97 -4.78
C VAL A 90 -5.96 -11.93 -6.30
N THR A 91 -5.48 -10.84 -6.88
CA THR A 91 -5.33 -10.70 -8.34
C THR A 91 -3.86 -10.79 -8.69
N ARG A 92 -3.49 -11.80 -9.46
CA ARG A 92 -2.13 -11.96 -9.96
C ARG A 92 -1.97 -11.29 -11.32
N LEU A 93 -0.95 -10.48 -11.47
CA LEU A 93 -0.53 -9.93 -12.76
C LEU A 93 0.51 -10.85 -13.45
N SER A 94 1.29 -11.57 -12.65
CA SER A 94 2.28 -12.53 -13.13
C SER A 94 1.79 -13.97 -12.98
N PRO A 95 1.84 -14.81 -14.02
CA PRO A 95 1.41 -16.21 -13.96
C PRO A 95 2.26 -17.08 -13.02
N ARG A 96 3.46 -16.63 -12.64
CA ARG A 96 4.37 -17.36 -11.74
C ARG A 96 4.07 -17.11 -10.24
N LEU A 97 3.15 -16.21 -9.92
CA LEU A 97 2.72 -15.99 -8.53
C LEU A 97 1.90 -17.19 -8.05
N ASP A 98 2.31 -17.78 -6.95
CA ASP A 98 1.55 -18.82 -6.26
C ASP A 98 0.45 -18.19 -5.40
N ILE A 99 -0.81 -18.39 -5.80
CA ILE A 99 -1.97 -17.85 -5.09
C ILE A 99 -2.14 -18.52 -3.72
N GLU A 100 -1.83 -19.81 -3.59
CA GLU A 100 -1.98 -20.54 -2.32
C GLU A 100 -1.00 -20.00 -1.28
N GLU A 101 0.22 -19.71 -1.68
CA GLU A 101 1.23 -19.09 -0.82
C GLU A 101 0.79 -17.70 -0.36
N VAL A 102 0.31 -16.85 -1.27
CA VAL A 102 -0.23 -15.52 -0.92
C VAL A 102 -1.40 -15.64 0.05
N GLN A 103 -2.35 -16.54 -0.22
CA GLN A 103 -3.50 -16.73 0.67
C GLN A 103 -3.09 -17.25 2.04
N SER A 104 -2.12 -18.15 2.12
CA SER A 104 -1.60 -18.66 3.39
C SER A 104 -0.94 -17.55 4.21
N THR A 105 -0.13 -16.70 3.56
CA THR A 105 0.53 -15.55 4.19
C THR A 105 -0.50 -14.54 4.73
N LEU A 106 -1.52 -14.24 3.93
CA LEU A 106 -2.57 -13.30 4.31
C LEU A 106 -3.62 -13.88 5.26
N SER A 107 -3.58 -15.18 5.54
CA SER A 107 -4.56 -15.86 6.41
C SER A 107 -4.62 -15.25 7.81
N SER A 108 -3.51 -14.73 8.32
CA SER A 108 -3.41 -14.06 9.62
C SER A 108 -4.24 -12.75 9.71
N LEU A 109 -4.70 -12.22 8.56
CA LEU A 109 -5.49 -11.01 8.48
C LEU A 109 -7.00 -11.27 8.61
N PHE A 110 -7.46 -12.52 8.50
CA PHE A 110 -8.86 -12.84 8.69
C PHE A 110 -9.33 -12.48 10.11
N GLY A 111 -10.52 -11.90 10.20
CA GLY A 111 -11.10 -11.42 11.45
C GLY A 111 -10.54 -10.09 11.95
N ARG A 112 -9.49 -9.54 11.34
CA ARG A 112 -9.00 -8.20 11.67
C ARG A 112 -9.93 -7.13 11.12
N HIS A 113 -10.00 -6.01 11.81
CA HIS A 113 -10.89 -4.92 11.43
C HIS A 113 -10.34 -4.19 10.19
N LEU A 114 -11.08 -4.22 9.08
CA LEU A 114 -10.65 -3.71 7.77
C LEU A 114 -10.27 -2.22 7.80
N PHE A 115 -10.96 -1.42 8.64
CA PHE A 115 -10.67 0.01 8.76
C PHE A 115 -9.28 0.28 9.37
N PHE A 116 -8.90 -0.49 10.39
CA PHE A 116 -7.62 -0.32 11.08
C PHE A 116 -6.45 -1.06 10.42
N LEU A 117 -6.73 -1.95 9.48
CA LEU A 117 -5.69 -2.66 8.75
C LEU A 117 -4.91 -1.67 7.88
N SER A 118 -3.61 -1.55 8.14
CA SER A 118 -2.72 -0.70 7.35
C SER A 118 -2.33 -1.40 6.04
N SER A 119 -2.31 -0.65 4.92
CA SER A 119 -1.75 -1.18 3.67
C SER A 119 -0.28 -1.55 3.83
N PHE A 120 0.48 -0.76 4.59
CA PHE A 120 1.88 -1.04 4.91
C PHE A 120 2.07 -2.39 5.62
N GLU A 121 1.18 -2.74 6.55
CA GLU A 121 1.24 -4.02 7.27
C GLU A 121 1.02 -5.21 6.32
N VAL A 122 0.06 -5.09 5.41
CA VAL A 122 -0.21 -6.12 4.40
C VAL A 122 0.99 -6.28 3.45
N GLU A 123 1.55 -5.15 3.00
CA GLU A 123 2.72 -5.12 2.14
C GLU A 123 3.96 -5.72 2.82
N GLN A 124 4.18 -5.40 4.09
CA GLN A 124 5.28 -5.98 4.87
C GLN A 124 5.15 -7.51 4.98
N LEU A 125 3.96 -8.02 5.32
CA LEU A 125 3.71 -9.47 5.40
C LEU A 125 4.00 -10.18 4.07
N LEU A 126 3.63 -9.55 2.96
CA LEU A 126 3.88 -10.11 1.64
C LEU A 126 5.36 -10.08 1.29
N ASN A 127 6.05 -8.98 1.53
CA ASN A 127 7.49 -8.83 1.25
C ASN A 127 8.36 -9.76 2.09
N GLU A 128 7.94 -10.10 3.31
CA GLU A 128 8.62 -11.09 4.15
C GLU A 128 8.52 -12.52 3.59
N SER A 129 7.41 -12.83 2.88
CA SER A 129 7.18 -14.18 2.34
C SER A 129 7.62 -14.33 0.89
N ILE A 130 7.48 -13.27 0.08
CA ILE A 130 7.72 -13.29 -1.35
C ILE A 130 8.76 -12.23 -1.69
N ALA A 131 9.99 -12.66 -1.94
CA ALA A 131 11.14 -11.76 -2.09
C ALA A 131 11.14 -10.97 -3.43
N ASP A 132 10.47 -11.49 -4.47
CA ASP A 132 10.50 -10.93 -5.83
C ASP A 132 9.25 -10.11 -6.18
N ILE A 133 8.64 -9.46 -5.19
CA ILE A 133 7.54 -8.51 -5.41
C ILE A 133 8.11 -7.20 -5.94
N GLU A 134 7.56 -6.71 -7.05
CA GLU A 134 7.83 -5.37 -7.58
C GLU A 134 6.85 -4.36 -6.98
N ARG A 135 5.56 -4.71 -6.98
CA ARG A 135 4.50 -3.80 -6.54
C ARG A 135 3.32 -4.54 -5.94
N VAL A 136 2.78 -3.98 -4.86
CA VAL A 136 1.53 -4.41 -4.26
C VAL A 136 0.54 -3.26 -4.28
N LYS A 137 -0.67 -3.52 -4.79
CA LYS A 137 -1.79 -2.59 -4.66
C LYS A 137 -2.84 -3.20 -3.75
N ILE A 138 -3.21 -2.46 -2.73
CA ILE A 138 -4.16 -2.90 -1.71
C ILE A 138 -5.40 -2.03 -1.79
N GLY A 139 -6.52 -2.67 -2.07
CA GLY A 139 -7.85 -2.09 -2.11
C GLY A 139 -8.71 -2.62 -0.97
N LYS A 140 -9.51 -1.75 -0.34
CA LYS A 140 -10.48 -2.13 0.68
C LYS A 140 -11.88 -1.95 0.13
N GLU A 141 -12.61 -3.04 -0.08
CA GLU A 141 -14.01 -3.01 -0.45
C GLU A 141 -14.86 -3.25 0.79
N TYR A 142 -15.52 -2.18 1.23
CA TYR A 142 -16.38 -2.26 2.41
C TYR A 142 -17.64 -3.08 2.06
N ALA A 143 -18.11 -3.99 2.94
CA ALA A 143 -17.76 -4.02 4.37
C ALA A 143 -16.57 -4.94 4.76
N SER A 144 -16.19 -5.97 3.98
CA SER A 144 -15.39 -7.09 4.52
C SER A 144 -14.38 -7.70 3.55
N VAL A 145 -14.16 -7.10 2.38
CA VAL A 145 -13.28 -7.65 1.34
C VAL A 145 -11.99 -6.85 1.24
N LEU A 146 -10.87 -7.56 1.27
CA LEU A 146 -9.55 -7.02 1.01
C LEU A 146 -9.12 -7.46 -0.40
N HIS A 147 -8.88 -6.51 -1.29
CA HIS A 147 -8.30 -6.75 -2.60
C HIS A 147 -6.80 -6.57 -2.55
N VAL A 148 -6.07 -7.55 -3.03
CA VAL A 148 -4.60 -7.49 -3.12
C VAL A 148 -4.21 -7.83 -4.56
N GLU A 149 -3.62 -6.89 -5.24
CA GLU A 149 -3.07 -7.05 -6.58
C GLU A 149 -1.55 -7.07 -6.47
N ILE A 150 -0.92 -8.15 -6.94
CA ILE A 150 0.52 -8.36 -6.81
C ILE A 150 1.15 -8.46 -8.20
N GLU A 151 2.19 -7.66 -8.39
CA GLU A 151 3.06 -7.65 -9.55
C GLU A 151 4.45 -8.12 -9.11
N LEU A 152 4.97 -9.15 -9.78
CA LEU A 152 6.31 -9.67 -9.51
C LEU A 152 7.31 -9.02 -10.45
N GLN A 153 8.55 -8.91 -9.99
CA GLN A 153 9.67 -8.35 -10.75
C GLN A 153 9.84 -9.06 -12.10
N PRO A 154 10.14 -8.32 -13.17
CA PRO A 154 10.37 -8.93 -14.48
C PRO A 154 11.58 -9.87 -14.45
N LEU A 155 11.49 -10.97 -15.19
CA LEU A 155 12.62 -11.85 -15.44
C LEU A 155 13.46 -11.23 -16.54
N VAL A 156 14.77 -11.11 -16.34
CA VAL A 156 15.68 -10.47 -17.31
C VAL A 156 16.61 -11.45 -18.01
N ALA A 157 16.86 -12.61 -17.41
CA ALA A 157 17.68 -13.63 -18.04
C ALA A 157 17.30 -15.04 -17.55
N ARG A 158 17.55 -16.02 -18.39
CA ARG A 158 17.60 -17.44 -18.01
C ARG A 158 18.97 -17.74 -17.43
N LEU A 159 19.01 -18.56 -16.41
CA LEU A 159 20.25 -18.97 -15.77
C LEU A 159 20.57 -20.42 -16.09
N ARG A 160 21.81 -20.70 -16.41
CA ARG A 160 22.39 -22.02 -16.43
C ARG A 160 23.51 -22.08 -15.39
N ILE A 161 23.25 -22.74 -14.29
CA ILE A 161 24.24 -22.87 -13.19
C ILE A 161 25.08 -24.10 -13.45
N VAL A 162 26.39 -23.91 -13.57
CA VAL A 162 27.34 -24.95 -13.93
C VAL A 162 28.55 -24.95 -13.01
N GLU A 163 29.18 -26.09 -12.90
CA GLU A 163 30.53 -26.19 -12.33
C GLU A 163 31.58 -25.63 -13.30
N PRO A 164 32.76 -25.19 -12.82
CA PRO A 164 33.80 -24.64 -13.70
C PRO A 164 34.22 -25.57 -14.84
N ASP A 165 34.18 -26.89 -14.61
CA ASP A 165 34.56 -27.89 -15.60
C ASP A 165 33.43 -28.22 -16.62
N ASP A 166 32.20 -27.79 -16.35
CA ASP A 166 31.01 -28.11 -17.13
C ASP A 166 30.46 -26.92 -17.96
N ILE A 167 31.25 -25.88 -18.16
CA ILE A 167 30.80 -24.65 -18.85
C ILE A 167 30.32 -24.98 -20.28
N ASP A 168 31.00 -25.86 -20.98
CA ASP A 168 30.70 -26.26 -22.34
C ASP A 168 29.80 -27.52 -22.42
N ALA A 169 29.36 -28.06 -21.30
CA ALA A 169 28.47 -29.21 -21.27
C ALA A 169 27.11 -28.88 -21.92
N PRO A 170 26.51 -29.83 -22.65
CA PRO A 170 25.21 -29.62 -23.24
C PRO A 170 24.14 -29.38 -22.18
N VAL A 171 23.19 -28.51 -22.50
CA VAL A 171 22.08 -28.17 -21.61
C VAL A 171 21.27 -29.42 -21.25
N GLY A 172 21.27 -29.77 -19.95
CA GLY A 172 20.45 -30.87 -19.44
C GLY A 172 18.96 -30.52 -19.58
N THR A 173 18.14 -31.52 -19.97
CA THR A 173 16.69 -31.37 -20.02
C THR A 173 16.07 -31.47 -18.63
N GLY A 174 16.20 -30.44 -17.79
CA GLY A 174 15.56 -30.36 -16.50
C GLY A 174 14.10 -29.87 -16.62
N ALA A 175 13.24 -30.33 -15.73
CA ALA A 175 11.83 -29.90 -15.68
C ALA A 175 11.66 -28.44 -15.19
N THR A 176 12.68 -27.88 -14.52
CA THR A 176 12.68 -26.52 -13.99
C THR A 176 13.69 -25.67 -14.75
N VAL A 177 13.34 -24.43 -15.01
CA VAL A 177 14.23 -23.46 -15.62
C VAL A 177 14.53 -22.38 -14.59
N ASP A 178 15.82 -22.07 -14.47
CA ASP A 178 16.35 -21.10 -13.55
C ASP A 178 16.34 -19.70 -14.21
N TYR A 179 15.98 -18.68 -13.43
CA TYR A 179 15.89 -17.29 -13.92
C TYR A 179 16.47 -16.32 -12.90
N VAL A 180 16.74 -15.12 -13.38
CA VAL A 180 17.09 -13.98 -12.52
C VAL A 180 16.18 -12.80 -12.85
N THR A 181 15.77 -12.08 -11.79
CA THR A 181 15.01 -10.83 -11.93
C THR A 181 15.93 -9.65 -12.18
N GLU A 182 15.36 -8.49 -12.51
CA GLU A 182 16.11 -7.23 -12.67
C GLU A 182 16.90 -6.84 -11.42
N GLU A 183 16.37 -7.13 -10.23
CA GLU A 183 17.08 -6.91 -8.96
C GLU A 183 18.04 -8.04 -8.58
N GLY A 184 18.22 -9.03 -9.44
CA GLY A 184 19.18 -10.12 -9.22
C GLY A 184 18.69 -11.24 -8.30
N ILE A 185 17.39 -11.35 -8.08
CA ILE A 185 16.81 -12.43 -7.29
C ILE A 185 16.72 -13.70 -8.13
N TYR A 186 17.16 -14.81 -7.55
CA TYR A 186 17.07 -16.12 -8.18
C TYR A 186 15.66 -16.69 -8.10
N VAL A 187 15.11 -17.07 -9.24
CA VAL A 187 13.74 -17.60 -9.37
C VAL A 187 13.75 -18.91 -10.13
N VAL A 188 13.03 -19.90 -9.60
CA VAL A 188 12.78 -21.17 -10.26
C VAL A 188 11.29 -21.25 -10.60
N THR A 189 10.95 -21.43 -11.87
CA THR A 189 9.55 -21.51 -12.28
C THR A 189 9.36 -22.34 -13.55
N THR A 190 8.25 -23.06 -13.60
CA THR A 190 7.78 -23.77 -14.80
C THR A 190 6.72 -22.95 -15.56
N ALA A 191 6.22 -21.89 -14.95
CA ALA A 191 5.07 -21.12 -15.45
C ALA A 191 5.42 -19.98 -16.42
N ALA A 192 6.69 -19.82 -16.75
CA ALA A 192 7.16 -18.73 -17.60
C ALA A 192 6.92 -19.05 -19.09
N LYS A 193 5.74 -18.71 -19.61
CA LYS A 193 5.38 -18.98 -21.00
C LYS A 193 6.16 -18.14 -22.04
N ASP A 194 6.62 -16.95 -21.67
CA ASP A 194 7.21 -15.98 -22.61
C ASP A 194 8.75 -15.84 -22.48
N THR A 195 9.41 -16.76 -21.79
CA THR A 195 10.83 -16.63 -21.45
C THR A 195 11.78 -17.24 -22.48
N GLN A 196 11.29 -17.81 -23.56
CA GLN A 196 12.14 -18.37 -24.63
C GLN A 196 13.00 -17.31 -25.33
N THR A 197 12.62 -16.05 -25.26
CA THR A 197 13.33 -14.90 -25.84
C THR A 197 14.35 -14.26 -24.89
N LEU A 198 14.36 -14.66 -23.61
CA LEU A 198 15.31 -14.08 -22.66
C LEU A 198 16.74 -14.55 -22.92
N PRO A 199 17.73 -13.65 -22.78
CA PRO A 199 19.13 -14.02 -22.89
C PRO A 199 19.50 -15.08 -21.86
N GLU A 200 20.44 -15.96 -22.22
CA GLU A 200 21.01 -16.93 -21.28
C GLU A 200 22.27 -16.36 -20.63
N ILE A 201 22.36 -16.54 -19.32
CA ILE A 201 23.57 -16.27 -18.52
C ILE A 201 24.03 -17.60 -17.93
N ILE A 202 25.27 -17.97 -18.21
CA ILE A 202 25.94 -19.10 -17.58
C ILE A 202 26.53 -18.61 -16.27
N LEU A 203 26.04 -19.15 -15.17
CA LEU A 203 26.53 -18.84 -13.85
C LEU A 203 27.49 -19.94 -13.39
N VAL A 204 28.77 -19.59 -13.29
CA VAL A 204 29.79 -20.53 -12.84
C VAL A 204 29.91 -20.45 -11.32
N ASP A 205 29.52 -21.52 -10.68
CA ASP A 205 29.71 -21.74 -9.24
C ASP A 205 29.98 -23.24 -9.02
N TRP A 206 30.38 -23.62 -7.80
CA TRP A 206 30.77 -24.99 -7.44
C TRP A 206 29.59 -26.00 -7.39
N GLY A 207 28.65 -25.91 -8.33
CA GLY A 207 27.51 -26.82 -8.43
C GLY A 207 26.48 -26.71 -7.30
N VAL A 208 26.65 -25.76 -6.40
CA VAL A 208 25.69 -25.53 -5.33
C VAL A 208 24.54 -24.68 -5.87
N ARG A 209 23.37 -25.30 -5.96
CA ARG A 209 22.18 -24.59 -6.40
C ARG A 209 21.78 -23.53 -5.36
N PRO A 210 21.59 -22.26 -5.76
CA PRO A 210 21.13 -21.21 -4.85
C PRO A 210 19.77 -21.53 -4.26
N VAL A 211 19.47 -20.92 -3.13
CA VAL A 211 18.12 -21.01 -2.55
C VAL A 211 17.18 -20.12 -3.38
N PRO A 212 16.04 -20.62 -3.86
CA PRO A 212 15.07 -19.81 -4.57
C PRO A 212 14.66 -18.58 -3.76
N ARG A 213 14.42 -17.48 -4.46
CA ARG A 213 14.02 -16.18 -3.87
C ARG A 213 15.09 -15.51 -3.01
N THR A 214 16.34 -15.84 -3.20
CA THR A 214 17.45 -15.12 -2.59
C THR A 214 18.15 -14.24 -3.62
N LEU A 215 18.77 -13.17 -3.14
CA LEU A 215 19.64 -12.33 -3.97
C LEU A 215 20.84 -13.17 -4.44
N LEU A 216 20.93 -13.38 -5.73
CA LEU A 216 22.02 -14.16 -6.34
C LEU A 216 23.12 -13.27 -6.89
N VAL A 217 22.73 -12.20 -7.56
CA VAL A 217 23.63 -11.27 -8.25
C VAL A 217 23.19 -9.85 -7.89
N SER A 218 24.12 -8.94 -7.63
CA SER A 218 23.71 -7.55 -7.40
C SER A 218 23.08 -6.93 -8.65
N PRO A 219 22.09 -6.03 -8.51
CA PRO A 219 21.50 -5.32 -9.65
C PRO A 219 22.55 -4.62 -10.50
N THR A 220 23.55 -4.01 -9.86
CA THR A 220 24.68 -3.34 -10.52
C THR A 220 25.51 -4.27 -11.40
N PHE A 221 25.55 -5.56 -11.08
CA PHE A 221 26.24 -6.55 -11.90
C PHE A 221 25.47 -6.81 -13.21
N ILE A 222 24.17 -7.02 -13.11
CA ILE A 222 23.30 -7.23 -14.28
C ILE A 222 23.31 -5.98 -15.18
N GLU A 223 23.18 -4.80 -14.60
CA GLU A 223 23.27 -3.53 -15.34
C GLU A 223 24.60 -3.40 -16.08
N ARG A 224 25.70 -3.82 -15.47
CA ARG A 224 27.02 -3.73 -16.07
C ARG A 224 27.19 -4.70 -17.24
N ILE A 225 26.70 -5.93 -17.13
CA ILE A 225 26.70 -6.89 -18.24
C ILE A 225 25.90 -6.31 -19.42
N ASN A 226 24.68 -5.82 -19.16
CA ASN A 226 23.84 -5.21 -20.17
C ASN A 226 24.48 -3.97 -20.80
N ALA A 227 25.11 -3.13 -19.99
CA ALA A 227 25.82 -1.94 -20.49
C ALA A 227 27.00 -2.32 -21.38
N ALA A 228 27.78 -3.33 -21.00
CA ALA A 228 28.85 -3.84 -21.82
C ALA A 228 28.33 -4.37 -23.17
N GLU A 229 27.29 -5.19 -23.18
CA GLU A 229 26.68 -5.72 -24.38
C GLU A 229 26.19 -4.62 -25.32
N ILE A 230 25.47 -3.62 -24.78
CA ILE A 230 25.01 -2.47 -25.55
C ILE A 230 26.18 -1.68 -26.13
N ALA A 231 27.26 -1.54 -25.37
CA ALA A 231 28.47 -0.86 -25.82
C ALA A 231 29.15 -1.63 -26.96
N PHE A 232 29.22 -2.95 -26.88
CA PHE A 232 29.78 -3.80 -27.95
C PHE A 232 29.00 -3.67 -29.24
N LEU A 233 27.66 -3.76 -29.15
CA LEU A 233 26.82 -3.60 -30.33
C LEU A 233 26.94 -2.20 -30.95
N ARG A 234 26.92 -1.14 -30.12
CA ARG A 234 26.87 0.26 -30.59
C ARG A 234 28.22 0.81 -31.03
N GLN A 235 29.30 0.47 -30.31
CA GLN A 235 30.62 1.07 -30.53
C GLN A 235 31.49 0.23 -31.46
N PHE A 236 31.32 -1.10 -31.44
CA PHE A 236 32.17 -2.02 -32.18
C PHE A 236 31.41 -2.85 -33.23
N GLY A 237 30.06 -2.74 -33.27
CA GLY A 237 29.23 -3.52 -34.21
C GLY A 237 29.27 -5.03 -33.96
N GLN A 238 29.59 -5.44 -32.75
CA GLN A 238 29.79 -6.84 -32.38
C GLN A 238 28.65 -7.32 -31.48
N GLU A 239 28.10 -8.49 -31.79
CA GLU A 239 27.03 -9.10 -31.00
C GLU A 239 27.58 -10.12 -30.02
N VAL A 240 27.06 -10.07 -28.78
CA VAL A 240 27.42 -11.01 -27.72
C VAL A 240 26.60 -12.28 -27.88
N GLN A 241 27.28 -13.40 -28.01
CA GLN A 241 26.65 -14.73 -28.23
C GLN A 241 26.41 -15.46 -26.90
N ARG A 242 27.35 -15.36 -25.96
CA ARG A 242 27.31 -16.04 -24.66
C ARG A 242 27.78 -15.10 -23.55
N ARG A 243 27.15 -15.23 -22.38
CA ARG A 243 27.47 -14.49 -21.16
C ARG A 243 27.81 -15.47 -20.07
N THR A 244 29.02 -15.43 -19.57
CA THR A 244 29.47 -16.28 -18.46
C THR A 244 29.81 -15.40 -17.25
N VAL A 245 29.26 -15.72 -16.09
CA VAL A 245 29.41 -14.96 -14.87
C VAL A 245 30.10 -15.78 -13.79
N TYR A 246 31.17 -15.26 -13.24
CA TYR A 246 31.92 -15.86 -12.15
C TYR A 246 31.67 -15.07 -10.87
N LEU A 247 30.67 -15.47 -10.09
CA LEU A 247 30.20 -14.71 -8.93
C LEU A 247 31.29 -14.41 -7.91
N ARG A 248 32.08 -15.42 -7.57
CA ARG A 248 33.14 -15.29 -6.53
C ARG A 248 34.27 -14.41 -6.96
N ALA A 249 34.64 -14.47 -8.22
CA ALA A 249 35.67 -13.62 -8.79
C ALA A 249 35.21 -12.19 -9.02
N GLN A 250 33.87 -11.96 -9.04
CA GLN A 250 33.26 -10.70 -9.42
C GLN A 250 33.68 -10.27 -10.83
N GLU A 251 33.58 -11.21 -11.76
CA GLU A 251 33.94 -11.01 -13.15
C GLU A 251 32.91 -11.65 -14.08
N PHE A 252 32.87 -11.18 -15.30
CA PHE A 252 32.03 -11.75 -16.34
C PHE A 252 32.78 -11.79 -17.67
N HIS A 253 32.49 -12.82 -18.44
CA HIS A 253 33.06 -13.00 -19.76
C HIS A 253 31.96 -12.91 -20.83
N LEU A 254 32.25 -12.18 -21.88
CA LEU A 254 31.37 -12.02 -23.03
C LEU A 254 32.02 -12.73 -24.23
N GLN A 255 31.32 -13.71 -24.79
CA GLN A 255 31.77 -14.37 -26.01
C GLN A 255 31.30 -13.59 -27.23
N ILE A 256 32.24 -13.22 -28.07
CA ILE A 256 32.03 -12.55 -29.35
C ILE A 256 32.71 -13.40 -30.44
N SER A 257 31.89 -13.96 -31.33
CA SER A 257 32.36 -14.99 -32.27
C SER A 257 33.02 -16.15 -31.53
N ASP A 258 34.28 -16.45 -31.80
CA ASP A 258 35.01 -17.57 -31.20
C ASP A 258 35.93 -17.12 -30.04
N ARG A 259 35.82 -15.88 -29.54
CA ARG A 259 36.71 -15.29 -28.55
C ARG A 259 35.97 -14.83 -27.34
N GLU A 260 36.59 -14.93 -26.16
CA GLU A 260 36.05 -14.42 -24.91
C GLU A 260 36.69 -13.09 -24.52
N LEU A 261 35.87 -12.14 -24.07
CA LEU A 261 36.32 -10.88 -23.51
C LEU A 261 36.06 -10.89 -22.01
N TRP A 262 37.14 -10.72 -21.22
CA TRP A 262 37.05 -10.83 -19.77
C TRP A 262 37.00 -9.47 -19.09
N PHE A 263 35.97 -9.27 -18.30
CA PHE A 263 35.68 -8.06 -17.55
C PHE A 263 35.62 -8.31 -16.06
N ASP A 264 35.93 -7.29 -15.28
CA ASP A 264 35.68 -7.28 -13.83
C ASP A 264 34.67 -6.20 -13.42
N LEU A 265 34.18 -6.31 -12.18
CA LEU A 265 33.30 -5.30 -11.58
C LEU A 265 34.07 -4.22 -10.81
N LYS A 266 35.36 -4.37 -10.61
CA LYS A 266 36.19 -3.48 -9.79
C LYS A 266 36.59 -2.23 -10.56
N SER A 267 36.96 -2.41 -11.81
CA SER A 267 37.36 -1.29 -12.70
C SER A 267 36.12 -0.66 -13.37
N PRO A 268 36.13 0.64 -13.68
CA PRO A 268 35.10 1.24 -14.51
C PRO A 268 34.97 0.54 -15.86
N LEU A 269 33.73 0.35 -16.33
CA LEU A 269 33.47 -0.31 -17.61
C LEU A 269 34.09 0.49 -18.77
N GLU A 270 34.03 1.80 -18.71
CA GLU A 270 34.57 2.73 -19.72
C GLU A 270 36.08 2.51 -19.93
N ASP A 271 36.83 2.29 -18.84
CA ASP A 271 38.27 2.04 -18.91
C ASP A 271 38.56 0.69 -19.58
N GLN A 272 37.71 -0.32 -19.31
CA GLN A 272 37.83 -1.63 -19.92
C GLN A 272 37.51 -1.57 -21.43
N LEU A 273 36.46 -0.83 -21.80
CA LEU A 273 36.10 -0.61 -23.19
C LEU A 273 37.16 0.22 -23.94
N GLU A 274 37.81 1.19 -23.27
CA GLU A 274 38.90 1.93 -23.86
C GLU A 274 40.14 1.05 -24.11
N ARG A 275 40.49 0.15 -23.16
CA ARG A 275 41.52 -0.86 -23.37
C ARG A 275 41.23 -1.75 -24.60
N TYR A 276 39.97 -2.17 -24.73
CA TYR A 276 39.56 -2.94 -25.91
C TYR A 276 39.65 -2.15 -27.21
N ARG A 277 39.31 -0.86 -27.20
CA ARG A 277 39.44 0.01 -28.37
C ARG A 277 40.92 0.19 -28.78
N ILE A 278 41.83 0.38 -27.80
CA ILE A 278 43.25 0.46 -28.05
C ILE A 278 43.75 -0.88 -28.61
N PHE A 279 43.35 -2.01 -28.01
CA PHE A 279 43.73 -3.34 -28.51
C PHE A 279 43.32 -3.54 -29.96
N LEU A 280 42.10 -3.21 -30.33
CA LEU A 280 41.64 -3.33 -31.71
C LEU A 280 42.42 -2.48 -32.69
N ARG A 281 42.84 -1.28 -32.27
CA ARG A 281 43.64 -0.36 -33.10
C ARG A 281 45.08 -0.77 -33.26
N GLU A 282 45.72 -1.22 -32.18
CA GLU A 282 47.16 -1.48 -32.16
C GLU A 282 47.50 -2.95 -32.58
N VAL A 283 46.66 -3.87 -32.21
CA VAL A 283 46.89 -5.31 -32.40
C VAL A 283 45.93 -5.92 -33.41
N GLY A 284 44.66 -5.67 -33.22
CA GLY A 284 43.58 -6.28 -34.02
C GLY A 284 43.05 -7.55 -33.37
N ILE A 285 41.74 -7.81 -33.60
CA ILE A 285 41.06 -8.96 -32.96
C ILE A 285 41.56 -10.30 -33.53
N GLU A 286 42.11 -10.30 -34.71
CA GLU A 286 42.61 -11.53 -35.38
C GLU A 286 43.84 -12.15 -34.67
N GLU A 287 44.57 -11.35 -33.90
CA GLU A 287 45.74 -11.83 -33.15
C GLU A 287 45.34 -12.57 -31.86
N ALA A 288 44.13 -12.31 -31.33
CA ALA A 288 43.59 -13.09 -30.22
C ALA A 288 42.96 -14.37 -30.71
N LYS A 289 43.34 -15.54 -30.24
CA LYS A 289 42.74 -16.83 -30.62
C LYS A 289 41.62 -17.23 -29.67
N ASP A 290 41.85 -17.10 -28.37
CA ASP A 290 40.96 -17.64 -27.36
C ASP A 290 40.30 -16.51 -26.52
N TYR A 291 41.08 -15.62 -25.95
CA TYR A 291 40.50 -14.56 -25.10
C TYR A 291 41.29 -13.24 -25.15
N VAL A 292 40.61 -12.19 -24.71
CA VAL A 292 41.18 -10.87 -24.45
C VAL A 292 40.79 -10.44 -23.02
N ASP A 293 41.76 -10.36 -22.13
CA ASP A 293 41.57 -9.95 -20.74
C ASP A 293 41.71 -8.43 -20.59
N LEU A 294 40.60 -7.79 -20.25
CA LEU A 294 40.47 -6.35 -20.08
C LEU A 294 40.49 -5.92 -18.60
N ARG A 295 40.64 -6.84 -17.66
CA ARG A 295 40.60 -6.59 -16.21
C ARG A 295 41.81 -5.88 -15.70
N VAL A 296 42.98 -6.15 -16.34
CA VAL A 296 44.25 -5.65 -15.84
C VAL A 296 44.45 -4.19 -16.25
N SER A 297 44.72 -3.33 -15.24
CA SER A 297 44.99 -1.91 -15.51
C SER A 297 46.21 -1.70 -16.38
N ASN A 298 46.16 -0.78 -17.32
CA ASN A 298 47.23 -0.33 -18.21
C ASN A 298 47.80 -1.38 -19.17
N ARG A 299 47.17 -2.55 -19.32
CA ARG A 299 47.59 -3.54 -20.32
C ARG A 299 46.42 -4.43 -20.70
N VAL A 300 46.51 -5.01 -21.88
CA VAL A 300 45.62 -6.06 -22.36
C VAL A 300 46.42 -7.34 -22.45
N ILE A 301 45.87 -8.44 -21.93
CA ILE A 301 46.44 -9.78 -22.06
C ILE A 301 45.56 -10.56 -23.03
N TYR A 302 46.17 -11.25 -23.98
CA TYR A 302 45.43 -12.02 -24.97
C TYR A 302 46.18 -13.31 -25.32
N GLN A 303 45.43 -14.30 -25.77
CA GLN A 303 45.95 -15.58 -26.25
C GLN A 303 45.35 -15.98 -27.57
#